data_345fe3d4121a4835fe33bf77a16a79fb
#
_entry.id   345fe3d4121a4835fe33bf77a16a79fb
#
_cell.length_a   1.000
_cell.length_b   1.000
_cell.length_c   1.000
_cell.angle_alpha   90.00
_cell.angle_beta   90.00
_cell.angle_gamma   90.00
#
_symmetry.space_group_name_H-M   'P 1'
#
loop_
_entity.id
_entity.type
_entity.pdbx_description
1 polymer ?
#
loop_
_entity_poly.entity_id
_entity_poly.type
_entity_poly.pdbx_seq_one_letter_code
_entity_poly.pdbx_strand_id
1 'polypeptide(L)'
;LTLTAEEALNTGMTDGVYNGEQDFRQEKNLNVIGSTGKTTINFVTDFLTSSVISTLLLTIGIAGLLIEFFTPGFGIPGAIGLGALSLYFGGGILSGASGWETVLLFIVGLVLLILEVFVIPGFGITGILGLVAMFGSIFLATPDPASAVQSLVIAIIGSVVLVAIVLRFTPGRRVFKHLVLDTSETKEKGYTAAKPGLQSLIGKTGTAKTVLRPSGTAEIEDQFVDVVTSGEYVEEGTFIQVMDVEGMRVIVREVKK
;
A
#
# COMPACT_ATOMS: atom_id res chain seq x y z
N LEU A 1 -37.91 6.86 26.17
CA LEU A 1 -38.70 7.02 27.43
C LEU A 1 -37.79 6.66 28.58
N THR A 2 -37.38 7.65 29.39
CA THR A 2 -36.66 7.44 30.66
C THR A 2 -37.68 7.52 31.78
N LEU A 3 -37.89 6.41 32.47
CA LEU A 3 -38.76 6.36 33.64
C LEU A 3 -37.90 6.59 34.88
N THR A 4 -38.39 7.30 35.85
CA THR A 4 -37.81 7.35 37.21
C THR A 4 -38.09 6.03 37.91
N ALA A 5 -37.34 5.75 38.98
CA ALA A 5 -37.50 4.51 39.77
C ALA A 5 -38.96 4.37 40.33
N GLU A 6 -39.54 5.48 40.76
CA GLU A 6 -40.94 5.51 41.25
C GLU A 6 -41.97 5.28 40.13
N GLU A 7 -41.75 5.85 38.94
CA GLU A 7 -42.62 5.63 37.79
C GLU A 7 -42.53 4.18 37.31
N ALA A 8 -41.33 3.58 37.33
CA ALA A 8 -41.14 2.17 37.01
C ALA A 8 -41.86 1.24 37.99
N LEU A 9 -41.92 1.59 39.29
CA LEU A 9 -42.69 0.85 40.28
C LEU A 9 -44.18 0.98 40.00
N ASN A 10 -44.68 2.21 39.75
CA ASN A 10 -46.08 2.47 39.49
C ASN A 10 -46.62 1.84 38.20
N THR A 11 -45.73 1.65 37.23
CA THR A 11 -46.06 0.98 35.95
C THR A 11 -45.88 -0.55 35.98
N GLY A 12 -45.47 -1.12 37.14
CA GLY A 12 -45.24 -2.54 37.31
C GLY A 12 -44.02 -3.07 36.57
N MET A 13 -43.08 -2.21 36.19
CA MET A 13 -41.84 -2.61 35.51
C MET A 13 -40.74 -3.07 36.52
N THR A 14 -40.91 -2.77 37.81
CA THR A 14 -40.01 -3.20 38.87
C THR A 14 -40.83 -3.59 40.10
N ASP A 15 -40.34 -4.56 40.86
CA ASP A 15 -41.01 -5.09 42.06
C ASP A 15 -40.71 -4.26 43.34
N GLY A 16 -39.77 -3.31 43.25
CA GLY A 16 -39.42 -2.47 44.38
C GLY A 16 -38.41 -1.39 44.01
N VAL A 17 -38.33 -0.34 44.86
CA VAL A 17 -37.34 0.71 44.79
C VAL A 17 -36.55 0.73 46.12
N TYR A 18 -35.23 0.70 46.03
CA TYR A 18 -34.32 0.60 47.14
C TYR A 18 -33.35 1.79 47.15
N ASN A 19 -32.97 2.29 48.32
CA ASN A 19 -32.04 3.40 48.49
C ASN A 19 -30.55 2.99 48.33
N GLY A 20 -30.31 1.77 47.92
CA GLY A 20 -28.97 1.24 47.66
C GLY A 20 -28.89 -0.27 47.85
N GLU A 21 -27.72 -0.82 47.53
CA GLU A 21 -27.48 -2.26 47.54
C GLU A 21 -27.67 -2.87 48.94
N GLN A 22 -27.33 -2.15 50.01
CA GLN A 22 -27.48 -2.63 51.37
C GLN A 22 -28.94 -2.78 51.77
N ASP A 23 -29.79 -1.82 51.44
CA ASP A 23 -31.23 -1.83 51.68
C ASP A 23 -31.90 -3.02 50.95
N PHE A 24 -31.60 -3.18 49.66
CA PHE A 24 -32.05 -4.32 48.87
C PHE A 24 -31.65 -5.67 49.47
N ARG A 25 -30.40 -5.79 49.95
CA ARG A 25 -29.89 -7.03 50.55
C ARG A 25 -30.57 -7.35 51.89
N GLN A 26 -30.82 -6.37 52.72
CA GLN A 26 -31.50 -6.56 53.99
C GLN A 26 -32.95 -6.97 53.83
N GLU A 27 -33.67 -6.32 52.92
CA GLU A 27 -35.08 -6.63 52.69
C GLU A 27 -35.28 -8.01 52.03
N LYS A 28 -34.40 -8.37 51.10
CA LYS A 28 -34.47 -9.69 50.42
C LYS A 28 -33.71 -10.80 51.15
N ASN A 29 -33.13 -10.50 52.32
CA ASN A 29 -32.38 -11.45 53.14
C ASN A 29 -31.23 -12.16 52.38
N LEU A 30 -30.52 -11.40 51.54
CA LEU A 30 -29.48 -11.91 50.66
C LEU A 30 -28.11 -11.89 51.36
N ASN A 31 -27.42 -13.03 51.35
CA ASN A 31 -26.04 -13.13 51.76
C ASN A 31 -25.10 -12.91 50.58
N VAL A 32 -24.12 -12.01 50.77
CA VAL A 32 -23.06 -11.82 49.77
C VAL A 32 -22.11 -13.01 49.81
N ILE A 33 -22.16 -13.81 48.77
CA ILE A 33 -21.27 -14.97 48.58
C ILE A 33 -19.95 -14.59 47.89
N GLY A 34 -19.87 -13.38 47.33
CA GLY A 34 -18.66 -12.84 46.72
C GLY A 34 -18.93 -11.49 46.06
N SER A 35 -17.93 -10.67 45.94
CA SER A 35 -17.98 -9.47 45.10
C SER A 35 -17.04 -9.69 43.88
N THR A 36 -17.58 -9.63 42.69
CA THR A 36 -16.79 -9.51 41.47
C THR A 36 -16.29 -8.06 41.37
N GLY A 37 -15.24 -7.75 42.15
CA GLY A 37 -14.52 -6.50 41.95
C GLY A 37 -13.90 -6.45 40.56
N LYS A 38 -13.80 -5.26 39.98
CA LYS A 38 -13.08 -5.10 38.68
C LYS A 38 -11.63 -5.57 38.86
N THR A 39 -11.32 -6.69 38.27
CA THR A 39 -9.96 -7.23 38.21
C THR A 39 -9.12 -6.34 37.27
N THR A 40 -7.81 -6.33 37.42
CA THR A 40 -6.89 -5.64 36.50
C THR A 40 -7.16 -6.00 35.00
N ILE A 41 -7.54 -7.26 34.76
CA ILE A 41 -7.93 -7.74 33.43
C ILE A 41 -9.15 -6.96 32.92
N ASN A 42 -10.18 -6.76 33.74
CA ASN A 42 -11.39 -6.02 33.35
C ASN A 42 -11.07 -4.58 33.00
N PHE A 43 -10.16 -3.95 33.78
CA PHE A 43 -9.72 -2.59 33.48
C PHE A 43 -9.00 -2.50 32.11
N VAL A 44 -8.07 -3.43 31.84
CA VAL A 44 -7.35 -3.50 30.54
C VAL A 44 -8.33 -3.75 29.41
N THR A 45 -9.27 -4.65 29.60
CA THR A 45 -10.29 -4.99 28.59
C THR A 45 -11.18 -3.79 28.30
N ASP A 46 -11.74 -3.15 29.34
CA ASP A 46 -12.58 -1.93 29.22
C ASP A 46 -11.82 -0.79 28.51
N PHE A 47 -10.52 -0.66 28.78
CA PHE A 47 -9.67 0.34 28.14
C PHE A 47 -9.47 0.02 26.64
N LEU A 48 -9.07 -1.21 26.29
CA LEU A 48 -8.80 -1.60 24.90
C LEU A 48 -10.07 -1.61 24.02
N THR A 49 -11.22 -1.96 24.61
CA THR A 49 -12.51 -2.02 23.89
C THR A 49 -13.28 -0.71 23.92
N SER A 50 -12.78 0.32 24.64
CA SER A 50 -13.41 1.64 24.60
C SER A 50 -13.41 2.17 23.14
N SER A 51 -14.51 2.81 22.72
CA SER A 51 -14.72 3.24 21.33
C SER A 51 -13.56 4.11 20.79
N VAL A 52 -12.99 4.97 21.60
CA VAL A 52 -11.88 5.85 21.22
C VAL A 52 -10.59 5.04 21.01
N ILE A 53 -10.24 4.19 21.98
CA ILE A 53 -8.98 3.43 21.93
C ILE A 53 -9.03 2.37 20.82
N SER A 54 -10.13 1.64 20.69
CA SER A 54 -10.29 0.65 19.62
C SER A 54 -10.21 1.28 18.23
N THR A 55 -10.83 2.46 18.03
CA THR A 55 -10.73 3.21 16.77
C THR A 55 -9.29 3.71 16.51
N LEU A 56 -8.59 4.18 17.54
CA LEU A 56 -7.18 4.59 17.42
C LEU A 56 -6.27 3.39 17.08
N LEU A 57 -6.45 2.26 17.76
CA LEU A 57 -5.69 1.04 17.49
C LEU A 57 -5.92 0.57 16.04
N LEU A 58 -7.17 0.59 15.58
CA LEU A 58 -7.52 0.24 14.21
C LEU A 58 -6.90 1.22 13.20
N THR A 59 -6.94 2.53 13.49
CA THR A 59 -6.33 3.57 12.64
C THR A 59 -4.81 3.37 12.53
N ILE A 60 -4.12 3.18 13.65
CA ILE A 60 -2.67 2.95 13.68
C ILE A 60 -2.33 1.62 12.99
N GLY A 61 -3.15 0.60 13.20
CA GLY A 61 -3.00 -0.71 12.60
C GLY A 61 -3.03 -0.66 11.07
N ILE A 62 -4.10 -0.08 10.52
CA ILE A 62 -4.28 0.07 9.08
C ILE A 62 -3.19 0.99 8.51
N ALA A 63 -2.95 2.15 9.13
CA ALA A 63 -1.93 3.08 8.66
C ALA A 63 -0.52 2.46 8.67
N GLY A 64 -0.17 1.72 9.74
CA GLY A 64 1.12 1.04 9.84
C GLY A 64 1.35 0.02 8.74
N LEU A 65 0.33 -0.81 8.43
CA LEU A 65 0.38 -1.76 7.31
C LEU A 65 0.47 -1.05 5.96
N LEU A 66 -0.28 0.04 5.75
CA LEU A 66 -0.21 0.82 4.52
C LEU A 66 1.17 1.47 4.33
N ILE A 67 1.72 2.08 5.39
CA ILE A 67 3.05 2.70 5.32
C ILE A 67 4.11 1.64 5.00
N GLU A 68 4.05 0.47 5.65
CA GLU A 68 4.96 -0.64 5.38
C GLU A 68 4.86 -1.13 3.93
N PHE A 69 3.65 -1.18 3.39
CA PHE A 69 3.43 -1.55 1.99
C PHE A 69 4.11 -0.59 1.01
N PHE A 70 4.12 0.72 1.31
CA PHE A 70 4.77 1.73 0.49
C PHE A 70 6.26 1.90 0.77
N THR A 71 6.77 1.38 1.90
CA THR A 71 8.18 1.45 2.28
C THR A 71 8.79 0.05 2.18
N PRO A 72 9.70 -0.21 1.22
CA PRO A 72 10.24 -1.56 1.05
C PRO A 72 11.13 -1.96 2.23
N GLY A 73 10.74 -3.05 2.91
CA GLY A 73 11.47 -3.66 4.01
C GLY A 73 10.64 -3.71 5.28
N PHE A 74 10.52 -4.88 5.90
CA PHE A 74 9.76 -5.08 7.14
C PHE A 74 10.35 -4.21 8.26
N GLY A 75 9.73 -3.07 8.47
CA GLY A 75 10.27 -2.01 9.31
C GLY A 75 9.39 -1.68 10.52
N ILE A 76 9.74 -0.60 11.18
CA ILE A 76 9.06 -0.11 12.38
C ILE A 76 7.56 0.16 12.17
N PRO A 77 7.10 0.78 11.04
CA PRO A 77 5.67 1.03 10.84
C PRO A 77 4.82 -0.23 10.81
N GLY A 78 5.30 -1.28 10.12
CA GLY A 78 4.60 -2.57 10.05
C GLY A 78 4.51 -3.25 11.41
N ALA A 79 5.58 -3.24 12.19
CA ALA A 79 5.59 -3.79 13.54
C ALA A 79 4.62 -3.06 14.48
N ILE A 80 4.58 -1.71 14.43
CA ILE A 80 3.63 -0.90 15.19
C ILE A 80 2.19 -1.21 14.74
N GLY A 81 1.96 -1.32 13.43
CA GLY A 81 0.65 -1.65 12.86
C GLY A 81 0.15 -3.01 13.32
N LEU A 82 0.99 -4.04 13.24
CA LEU A 82 0.65 -5.39 13.73
C LEU A 82 0.42 -5.41 15.23
N GLY A 83 1.23 -4.69 16.02
CA GLY A 83 1.04 -4.55 17.46
C GLY A 83 -0.31 -3.91 17.81
N ALA A 84 -0.67 -2.83 17.11
CA ALA A 84 -1.96 -2.16 17.30
C ALA A 84 -3.15 -3.07 16.96
N LEU A 85 -3.08 -3.80 15.83
CA LEU A 85 -4.11 -4.77 15.45
C LEU A 85 -4.20 -5.94 16.44
N SER A 86 -3.06 -6.41 16.95
CA SER A 86 -3.04 -7.46 17.96
C SER A 86 -3.73 -7.01 19.26
N LEU A 87 -3.53 -5.76 19.68
CA LEU A 87 -4.23 -5.19 20.83
C LEU A 87 -5.72 -4.99 20.55
N TYR A 88 -6.10 -4.57 19.33
CA TYR A 88 -7.49 -4.42 18.92
C TYR A 88 -8.25 -5.76 19.00
N PHE A 89 -7.77 -6.78 18.30
CA PHE A 89 -8.39 -8.10 18.30
C PHE A 89 -8.28 -8.79 19.68
N GLY A 90 -7.13 -8.64 20.34
CA GLY A 90 -6.91 -9.16 21.70
C GLY A 90 -7.89 -8.59 22.71
N GLY A 91 -8.17 -7.29 22.64
CA GLY A 91 -9.20 -6.63 23.45
C GLY A 91 -10.58 -7.22 23.20
N GLY A 92 -10.95 -7.43 21.94
CA GLY A 92 -12.21 -8.07 21.54
C GLY A 92 -12.35 -9.49 22.09
N ILE A 93 -11.30 -10.30 22.00
CA ILE A 93 -11.27 -11.67 22.54
C ILE A 93 -11.38 -11.66 24.08
N LEU A 94 -10.60 -10.81 24.74
CA LEU A 94 -10.59 -10.72 26.21
C LEU A 94 -11.94 -10.25 26.77
N SER A 95 -12.66 -9.40 26.04
CA SER A 95 -14.00 -8.93 26.41
C SER A 95 -15.09 -9.97 26.15
N GLY A 96 -14.79 -11.03 25.38
CA GLY A 96 -15.78 -11.97 24.87
C GLY A 96 -16.65 -11.40 23.75
N ALA A 97 -16.33 -10.21 23.20
CA ALA A 97 -17.07 -9.60 22.10
C ALA A 97 -16.80 -10.30 20.75
N SER A 98 -15.62 -10.89 20.61
CA SER A 98 -15.22 -11.64 19.42
C SER A 98 -14.37 -12.85 19.81
N GLY A 99 -14.20 -13.78 18.86
CA GLY A 99 -13.35 -14.96 19.04
C GLY A 99 -12.16 -14.96 18.06
N TRP A 100 -11.44 -16.08 18.05
CA TRP A 100 -10.27 -16.29 17.17
C TRP A 100 -10.64 -16.32 15.69
N GLU A 101 -11.90 -16.59 15.35
CA GLU A 101 -12.42 -16.57 13.99
C GLU A 101 -12.25 -15.20 13.32
N THR A 102 -12.37 -14.10 14.07
CA THR A 102 -12.18 -12.75 13.53
C THR A 102 -10.70 -12.50 13.17
N VAL A 103 -9.78 -12.95 14.02
CA VAL A 103 -8.33 -12.87 13.75
C VAL A 103 -7.97 -13.71 12.52
N LEU A 104 -8.46 -14.95 12.45
CA LEU A 104 -8.19 -15.81 11.30
C LEU A 104 -8.75 -15.22 10.01
N LEU A 105 -9.95 -14.67 10.03
CA LEU A 105 -10.57 -14.02 8.88
C LEU A 105 -9.75 -12.80 8.43
N PHE A 106 -9.22 -12.01 9.38
CA PHE A 106 -8.32 -10.90 9.07
C PHE A 106 -7.04 -11.37 8.40
N ILE A 107 -6.40 -12.41 8.94
CA ILE A 107 -5.16 -12.98 8.38
C ILE A 107 -5.41 -13.52 6.97
N VAL A 108 -6.50 -14.25 6.76
CA VAL A 108 -6.88 -14.74 5.42
C VAL A 108 -7.07 -13.58 4.46
N GLY A 109 -7.77 -12.52 4.86
CA GLY A 109 -7.95 -11.33 4.06
C GLY A 109 -6.63 -10.66 3.70
N LEU A 110 -5.73 -10.54 4.66
CA LEU A 110 -4.40 -9.96 4.45
C LEU A 110 -3.56 -10.80 3.48
N VAL A 111 -3.57 -12.13 3.63
CA VAL A 111 -2.87 -13.06 2.72
C VAL A 111 -3.43 -12.96 1.30
N LEU A 112 -4.76 -12.89 1.14
CA LEU A 112 -5.38 -12.71 -0.18
C LEU A 112 -4.96 -11.39 -0.84
N LEU A 113 -4.87 -10.30 -0.08
CA LEU A 113 -4.37 -9.02 -0.59
C LEU A 113 -2.89 -9.10 -1.00
N ILE A 114 -2.06 -9.77 -0.22
CA ILE A 114 -0.65 -9.97 -0.55
C ILE A 114 -0.52 -10.81 -1.84
N LEU A 115 -1.31 -11.87 -1.97
CA LEU A 115 -1.31 -12.69 -3.18
C LEU A 115 -1.73 -11.89 -4.41
N GLU A 116 -2.77 -11.06 -4.30
CA GLU A 116 -3.23 -10.19 -5.40
C GLU A 116 -2.13 -9.24 -5.87
N VAL A 117 -1.42 -8.62 -4.95
CA VAL A 117 -0.40 -7.61 -5.28
C VAL A 117 0.87 -8.23 -5.85
N PHE A 118 1.31 -9.37 -5.31
CA PHE A 118 2.63 -9.94 -5.63
C PHE A 118 2.59 -11.12 -6.58
N VAL A 119 1.47 -11.84 -6.68
CA VAL A 119 1.37 -13.10 -7.44
C VAL A 119 0.42 -12.97 -8.62
N ILE A 120 -0.69 -12.28 -8.47
CA ILE A 120 -1.75 -12.15 -9.47
C ILE A 120 -1.86 -10.67 -9.87
N PRO A 121 -1.06 -10.18 -10.84
CA PRO A 121 -1.07 -8.76 -11.18
C PRO A 121 -2.41 -8.36 -11.84
N GLY A 122 -3.17 -7.52 -11.16
CA GLY A 122 -4.45 -6.99 -11.60
C GLY A 122 -5.47 -7.06 -10.47
N PHE A 123 -6.22 -5.97 -10.19
CA PHE A 123 -7.20 -5.94 -9.11
C PHE A 123 -8.39 -6.86 -9.44
N GLY A 124 -8.23 -8.13 -9.08
CA GLY A 124 -9.15 -9.20 -9.40
C GLY A 124 -9.98 -9.69 -8.22
N ILE A 125 -10.53 -10.88 -8.36
CA ILE A 125 -11.44 -11.50 -7.37
C ILE A 125 -10.75 -11.68 -6.01
N THR A 126 -9.47 -12.07 -5.98
CA THR A 126 -8.70 -12.30 -4.75
C THR A 126 -8.50 -11.03 -3.94
N GLY A 127 -8.27 -9.87 -4.59
CA GLY A 127 -8.17 -8.58 -3.94
C GLY A 127 -9.49 -8.14 -3.29
N ILE A 128 -10.59 -8.28 -4.03
CA ILE A 128 -11.94 -7.97 -3.52
C ILE A 128 -12.28 -8.87 -2.32
N LEU A 129 -12.05 -10.18 -2.44
CA LEU A 129 -12.30 -11.12 -1.34
C LEU A 129 -11.41 -10.83 -0.13
N GLY A 130 -10.14 -10.43 -0.36
CA GLY A 130 -9.23 -10.01 0.69
C GLY A 130 -9.75 -8.80 1.46
N LEU A 131 -10.21 -7.76 0.77
CA LEU A 131 -10.82 -6.58 1.40
C LEU A 131 -12.09 -6.93 2.17
N VAL A 132 -12.99 -7.72 1.56
CA VAL A 132 -14.23 -8.15 2.22
C VAL A 132 -13.92 -8.94 3.49
N ALA A 133 -12.95 -9.85 3.44
CA ALA A 133 -12.55 -10.63 4.61
C ALA A 133 -11.94 -9.74 5.70
N MET A 134 -11.05 -8.81 5.35
CA MET A 134 -10.44 -7.88 6.32
C MET A 134 -11.48 -6.96 6.97
N PHE A 135 -12.30 -6.28 6.18
CA PHE A 135 -13.33 -5.39 6.72
C PHE A 135 -14.44 -6.16 7.45
N GLY A 136 -14.80 -7.34 6.92
CA GLY A 136 -15.74 -8.25 7.58
C GLY A 136 -15.24 -8.71 8.94
N SER A 137 -13.95 -9.02 9.08
CA SER A 137 -13.37 -9.41 10.37
C SER A 137 -13.44 -8.29 11.41
N ILE A 138 -13.16 -7.05 11.02
CA ILE A 138 -13.25 -5.87 11.87
C ILE A 138 -14.70 -5.62 12.30
N PHE A 139 -15.64 -5.74 11.35
CA PHE A 139 -17.06 -5.61 11.62
C PHE A 139 -17.56 -6.67 12.61
N LEU A 140 -17.15 -7.92 12.44
CA LEU A 140 -17.51 -9.03 13.34
C LEU A 140 -16.81 -8.95 14.70
N ALA A 141 -15.68 -8.25 14.80
CA ALA A 141 -14.96 -8.06 16.07
C ALA A 141 -15.62 -7.03 17.00
N THR A 142 -16.63 -6.30 16.53
CA THR A 142 -17.32 -5.25 17.30
C THR A 142 -18.74 -5.70 17.62
N PRO A 143 -19.20 -5.61 18.91
CA PRO A 143 -20.51 -6.11 19.33
C PRO A 143 -21.69 -5.38 18.69
N ASP A 144 -21.54 -4.08 18.42
CA ASP A 144 -22.59 -3.25 17.86
C ASP A 144 -22.27 -2.87 16.39
N PRO A 145 -23.12 -3.25 15.42
CA PRO A 145 -22.90 -2.96 14.02
C PRO A 145 -22.77 -1.46 13.67
N ALA A 146 -23.50 -0.59 14.36
CA ALA A 146 -23.45 0.84 14.10
C ALA A 146 -22.09 1.42 14.55
N SER A 147 -21.61 1.03 15.71
CA SER A 147 -20.29 1.39 16.23
C SER A 147 -19.18 0.82 15.36
N ALA A 148 -19.35 -0.40 14.83
CA ALA A 148 -18.39 -1.03 13.91
C ALA A 148 -18.20 -0.19 12.65
N VAL A 149 -19.28 0.19 11.99
CA VAL A 149 -19.25 1.02 10.77
C VAL A 149 -18.62 2.39 11.07
N GLN A 150 -19.05 3.04 12.15
CA GLN A 150 -18.50 4.34 12.53
C GLN A 150 -16.99 4.28 12.79
N SER A 151 -16.54 3.32 13.60
CA SER A 151 -15.12 3.13 13.91
C SER A 151 -14.31 2.81 12.66
N LEU A 152 -14.83 1.98 11.76
CA LEU A 152 -14.17 1.61 10.51
C LEU A 152 -14.01 2.84 9.59
N VAL A 153 -15.06 3.64 9.41
CA VAL A 153 -14.99 4.86 8.59
C VAL A 153 -13.97 5.84 9.15
N ILE A 154 -14.02 6.09 10.47
CA ILE A 154 -13.06 6.97 11.14
C ILE A 154 -11.63 6.42 11.00
N ALA A 155 -11.45 5.11 11.17
CA ALA A 155 -10.14 4.48 11.06
C ALA A 155 -9.58 4.56 9.62
N ILE A 156 -10.40 4.36 8.60
CA ILE A 156 -9.98 4.50 7.19
C ILE A 156 -9.56 5.94 6.90
N ILE A 157 -10.41 6.92 7.26
CA ILE A 157 -10.08 8.34 7.03
C ILE A 157 -8.83 8.73 7.83
N GLY A 158 -8.76 8.34 9.09
CA GLY A 158 -7.62 8.61 9.96
C GLY A 158 -6.33 7.96 9.45
N SER A 159 -6.40 6.73 8.93
CA SER A 159 -5.25 6.05 8.36
C SER A 159 -4.75 6.74 7.09
N VAL A 160 -5.64 7.18 6.21
CA VAL A 160 -5.26 7.94 4.99
C VAL A 160 -4.58 9.25 5.38
N VAL A 161 -5.14 9.99 6.34
CA VAL A 161 -4.53 11.23 6.84
C VAL A 161 -3.16 10.96 7.46
N LEU A 162 -3.04 9.94 8.30
CA LEU A 162 -1.78 9.57 8.95
C LEU A 162 -0.72 9.16 7.93
N VAL A 163 -1.08 8.34 6.94
CA VAL A 163 -0.20 7.97 5.83
C VAL A 163 0.25 9.21 5.06
N ALA A 164 -0.68 10.11 4.71
CA ALA A 164 -0.35 11.35 4.00
C ALA A 164 0.63 12.23 4.79
N ILE A 165 0.44 12.36 6.10
CA ILE A 165 1.34 13.08 7.00
C ILE A 165 2.73 12.43 6.99
N VAL A 166 2.81 11.12 7.23
CA VAL A 166 4.09 10.39 7.26
C VAL A 166 4.83 10.51 5.93
N LEU A 167 4.14 10.31 4.81
CA LEU A 167 4.74 10.42 3.48
C LEU A 167 5.21 11.85 3.17
N ARG A 168 4.52 12.89 3.65
CA ARG A 168 4.94 14.28 3.49
C ARG A 168 6.25 14.59 4.22
N PHE A 169 6.45 14.01 5.42
CA PHE A 169 7.65 14.23 6.23
C PHE A 169 8.78 13.24 5.89
N THR A 170 8.49 12.17 5.17
CA THR A 170 9.51 11.24 4.68
C THR A 170 10.13 11.80 3.40
N PRO A 171 11.46 12.01 3.32
CA PRO A 171 12.10 12.52 2.11
C PRO A 171 11.74 11.64 0.91
N GLY A 172 10.91 12.17 0.00
CA GLY A 172 10.23 11.42 -1.08
C GLY A 172 11.13 10.68 -2.07
N ARG A 173 12.45 10.87 -2.02
CA ARG A 173 13.43 10.15 -2.86
C ARG A 173 13.55 8.65 -2.55
N ARG A 174 13.14 8.18 -1.37
CA ARG A 174 13.27 6.76 -0.98
C ARG A 174 11.99 5.96 -1.19
N VAL A 175 10.81 6.58 -1.03
CA VAL A 175 9.52 5.90 -1.09
C VAL A 175 9.09 5.61 -2.53
N PHE A 176 9.30 6.54 -3.45
CA PHE A 176 8.86 6.39 -4.85
C PHE A 176 9.90 5.74 -5.77
N LYS A 177 11.13 5.52 -5.32
CA LYS A 177 12.21 4.98 -6.16
C LYS A 177 11.98 3.54 -6.64
N HIS A 178 11.10 2.79 -5.98
CA HIS A 178 10.74 1.41 -6.36
C HIS A 178 9.38 1.32 -7.09
N LEU A 179 8.52 2.35 -6.98
CA LEU A 179 7.20 2.38 -7.63
C LEU A 179 7.23 3.11 -8.98
N VAL A 180 8.14 4.04 -9.14
CA VAL A 180 8.45 4.61 -10.45
C VAL A 180 9.59 3.78 -10.99
N LEU A 181 9.32 2.95 -11.99
CA LEU A 181 10.35 2.51 -12.93
C LEU A 181 10.99 3.80 -13.45
N ASP A 182 12.12 4.18 -12.85
CA ASP A 182 12.94 5.30 -13.26
C ASP A 182 13.65 4.90 -14.56
N THR A 183 12.82 4.59 -15.57
CA THR A 183 13.23 4.48 -16.96
C THR A 183 13.17 5.87 -17.57
N SER A 184 13.65 6.86 -16.85
CA SER A 184 14.17 8.05 -17.51
C SER A 184 15.59 7.68 -17.95
N GLU A 185 15.71 7.23 -19.16
CA GLU A 185 16.96 7.22 -19.92
C GLU A 185 17.48 8.67 -20.04
N THR A 186 17.96 9.21 -18.94
CA THR A 186 18.65 10.48 -18.96
C THR A 186 20.06 10.22 -19.52
N LYS A 187 20.43 11.00 -20.53
CA LYS A 187 21.76 11.03 -21.17
C LYS A 187 22.93 11.04 -20.16
N GLU A 188 22.68 11.36 -18.90
CA GLU A 188 23.67 11.42 -17.81
C GLU A 188 24.05 10.06 -17.19
N LYS A 189 23.30 8.97 -17.47
CA LYS A 189 23.61 7.62 -16.91
C LYS A 189 24.22 6.65 -17.90
N GLY A 190 24.93 7.13 -18.92
CA GLY A 190 25.80 6.28 -19.73
C GLY A 190 25.10 5.35 -20.73
N TYR A 191 23.79 5.49 -20.95
CA TYR A 191 23.12 4.94 -22.13
C TYR A 191 23.22 5.92 -23.30
N THR A 192 24.44 6.25 -23.67
CA THR A 192 24.74 6.66 -25.04
C THR A 192 24.94 5.40 -25.82
N ALA A 193 23.91 4.93 -26.51
CA ALA A 193 24.02 3.90 -27.53
C ALA A 193 24.80 4.41 -28.77
N ALA A 194 25.41 5.57 -28.69
CA ALA A 194 26.35 6.07 -29.69
C ALA A 194 27.77 6.06 -29.11
N LYS A 195 28.72 5.45 -29.78
CA LYS A 195 30.13 5.70 -29.49
C LYS A 195 30.36 7.20 -29.45
N PRO A 196 31.02 7.77 -28.38
CA PRO A 196 31.36 9.19 -28.38
C PRO A 196 32.18 9.49 -29.64
N GLY A 197 31.64 10.30 -30.53
CA GLY A 197 32.30 10.64 -31.81
C GLY A 197 31.45 10.43 -33.05
N LEU A 198 30.41 9.59 -33.06
CA LEU A 198 29.63 9.38 -34.29
C LEU A 198 28.83 10.61 -34.70
N GLN A 199 28.38 11.44 -33.75
CA GLN A 199 27.68 12.71 -34.06
C GLN A 199 28.60 13.73 -34.76
N SER A 200 29.90 13.67 -34.58
CA SER A 200 30.85 14.55 -35.29
C SER A 200 31.00 14.20 -36.76
N LEU A 201 30.49 13.05 -37.19
CA LEU A 201 30.52 12.61 -38.59
C LEU A 201 29.39 13.23 -39.42
N ILE A 202 28.39 13.87 -38.81
CA ILE A 202 27.27 14.52 -39.55
C ILE A 202 27.85 15.58 -40.51
N GLY A 203 27.42 15.46 -41.78
CA GLY A 203 27.89 16.35 -42.86
C GLY A 203 29.24 15.93 -43.50
N LYS A 204 29.98 14.97 -42.90
CA LYS A 204 31.23 14.47 -43.48
C LYS A 204 30.96 13.59 -44.68
N THR A 205 31.92 13.54 -45.59
CA THR A 205 31.90 12.70 -46.78
C THR A 205 32.84 11.51 -46.58
N GLY A 206 32.53 10.41 -47.25
CA GLY A 206 33.32 9.18 -47.19
C GLY A 206 33.09 8.34 -48.46
N THR A 207 33.62 7.13 -48.45
CA THR A 207 33.50 6.17 -49.55
C THR A 207 32.91 4.86 -49.04
N ALA A 208 31.90 4.33 -49.69
CA ALA A 208 31.34 3.01 -49.40
C ALA A 208 32.41 1.92 -49.70
N LYS A 209 32.77 1.13 -48.71
CA LYS A 209 33.72 0.02 -48.83
C LYS A 209 33.07 -1.31 -49.11
N THR A 210 31.76 -1.38 -48.88
CA THR A 210 30.92 -2.50 -49.27
C THR A 210 29.67 -1.98 -49.95
N VAL A 211 28.98 -2.85 -50.66
CA VAL A 211 27.65 -2.51 -51.20
C VAL A 211 26.71 -2.19 -50.01
N LEU A 212 25.99 -1.08 -50.09
CA LEU A 212 24.97 -0.70 -49.12
C LEU A 212 23.58 -1.10 -49.55
N ARG A 213 22.94 -2.09 -48.80
CA ARG A 213 21.61 -2.64 -49.19
C ARG A 213 20.80 -3.09 -47.96
N PRO A 214 20.21 -2.21 -47.23
CA PRO A 214 20.47 -0.80 -46.99
C PRO A 214 21.67 -0.53 -46.11
N SER A 215 22.26 -1.56 -45.46
CA SER A 215 23.42 -1.43 -44.54
C SER A 215 24.71 -1.94 -45.15
N GLY A 216 25.81 -1.41 -44.73
CA GLY A 216 27.15 -1.83 -45.08
C GLY A 216 28.21 -0.98 -44.32
N THR A 217 29.47 -1.08 -44.79
CA THR A 217 30.58 -0.37 -44.16
C THR A 217 31.11 0.71 -45.08
N ALA A 218 31.37 1.89 -44.53
CA ALA A 218 31.99 3.00 -45.24
C ALA A 218 33.24 3.48 -44.51
N GLU A 219 34.15 4.07 -45.23
CA GLU A 219 35.32 4.75 -44.70
C GLU A 219 35.05 6.26 -44.69
N ILE A 220 35.02 6.84 -43.49
CA ILE A 220 34.77 8.25 -43.22
C ILE A 220 35.89 8.77 -42.31
N GLU A 221 36.65 9.76 -42.73
CA GLU A 221 37.81 10.29 -41.98
C GLU A 221 38.80 9.20 -41.50
N ASP A 222 39.18 8.31 -42.42
CA ASP A 222 40.10 7.16 -42.16
C ASP A 222 39.61 6.16 -41.12
N GLN A 223 38.29 6.16 -40.81
CA GLN A 223 37.62 5.21 -39.92
C GLN A 223 36.58 4.39 -40.65
N PHE A 224 36.58 3.08 -40.39
CA PHE A 224 35.53 2.18 -40.85
C PHE A 224 34.31 2.30 -39.93
N VAL A 225 33.19 2.70 -40.51
CA VAL A 225 31.92 2.91 -39.81
C VAL A 225 30.82 2.14 -40.49
N ASP A 226 29.98 1.46 -39.71
CA ASP A 226 28.77 0.83 -40.20
C ASP A 226 27.74 1.90 -40.51
N VAL A 227 27.26 1.92 -41.76
CA VAL A 227 26.35 2.93 -42.28
C VAL A 227 25.09 2.30 -42.86
N VAL A 228 24.03 3.10 -42.94
CA VAL A 228 22.73 2.67 -43.49
C VAL A 228 22.23 3.73 -44.44
N THR A 229 21.76 3.31 -45.60
CA THR A 229 21.05 4.21 -46.53
C THR A 229 19.56 4.30 -46.19
N SER A 230 18.87 5.34 -46.61
CA SER A 230 17.42 5.49 -46.45
C SER A 230 16.57 4.60 -47.39
N GLY A 231 17.13 3.48 -47.86
CA GLY A 231 16.49 2.57 -48.78
C GLY A 231 17.08 2.57 -50.20
N GLU A 232 18.08 3.42 -50.42
CA GLU A 232 18.79 3.50 -51.69
C GLU A 232 19.87 2.40 -51.76
N TYR A 233 20.08 1.85 -52.97
CA TYR A 233 21.20 0.95 -53.26
C TYR A 233 22.41 1.79 -53.62
N VAL A 234 23.55 1.54 -52.98
CA VAL A 234 24.80 2.25 -53.22
C VAL A 234 25.90 1.21 -53.51
N GLU A 235 26.58 1.35 -54.63
CA GLU A 235 27.67 0.45 -55.02
C GLU A 235 28.93 0.73 -54.23
N GLU A 236 29.77 -0.32 -54.12
CA GLU A 236 31.10 -0.19 -53.53
C GLU A 236 31.93 0.84 -54.31
N GLY A 237 32.70 1.66 -53.58
CA GLY A 237 33.51 2.72 -54.14
C GLY A 237 32.77 4.05 -54.36
N THR A 238 31.47 4.10 -54.13
CA THR A 238 30.67 5.32 -54.32
C THR A 238 30.91 6.32 -53.19
N PHE A 239 30.97 7.63 -53.58
CA PHE A 239 31.07 8.71 -52.58
C PHE A 239 29.73 8.89 -51.88
N ILE A 240 29.78 8.96 -50.53
CA ILE A 240 28.63 9.12 -49.69
C ILE A 240 28.82 10.31 -48.71
N GLN A 241 27.71 10.87 -48.23
CA GLN A 241 27.69 11.88 -47.18
C GLN A 241 26.83 11.41 -46.03
N VAL A 242 27.30 11.67 -44.80
CA VAL A 242 26.53 11.41 -43.58
C VAL A 242 25.44 12.48 -43.43
N MET A 243 24.21 12.05 -43.46
CA MET A 243 23.04 12.94 -43.34
C MET A 243 22.60 13.09 -41.89
N ASP A 244 22.63 12.00 -41.11
CA ASP A 244 22.19 12.01 -39.70
C ASP A 244 22.78 10.85 -38.92
N VAL A 245 22.76 10.93 -37.58
CA VAL A 245 23.21 9.87 -36.68
C VAL A 245 22.16 9.61 -35.62
N GLU A 246 21.46 8.51 -35.73
CA GLU A 246 20.46 8.04 -34.77
C GLU A 246 21.00 6.90 -33.89
N GLY A 247 21.44 7.21 -32.68
CA GLY A 247 22.07 6.23 -31.81
C GLY A 247 23.36 5.66 -32.36
N MET A 248 23.39 4.38 -32.74
CA MET A 248 24.52 3.73 -33.41
C MET A 248 24.38 3.69 -34.95
N ARG A 249 23.27 4.18 -35.51
CA ARG A 249 23.00 4.16 -36.97
C ARG A 249 23.50 5.45 -37.57
N VAL A 250 24.46 5.36 -38.49
CA VAL A 250 24.96 6.46 -39.30
C VAL A 250 24.23 6.41 -40.64
N ILE A 251 23.35 7.38 -40.87
CA ILE A 251 22.54 7.45 -42.11
C ILE A 251 23.31 8.19 -43.17
N VAL A 252 23.47 7.56 -44.29
CA VAL A 252 24.27 8.10 -45.43
C VAL A 252 23.45 8.16 -46.72
N ARG A 253 23.85 9.04 -47.61
CA ARG A 253 23.30 9.19 -48.96
C ARG A 253 24.41 9.29 -49.96
N GLU A 254 24.19 8.76 -51.19
CA GLU A 254 25.09 8.95 -52.32
C GLU A 254 25.21 10.43 -52.69
N VAL A 255 26.43 10.88 -52.92
CA VAL A 255 26.71 12.24 -53.45
C VAL A 255 26.95 12.07 -54.96
N LYS A 256 25.93 12.43 -55.79
CA LYS A 256 26.12 12.53 -57.23
C LYS A 256 27.00 13.76 -57.49
N LYS A 257 28.10 13.54 -58.25
CA LYS A 257 28.96 14.57 -58.74
C LYS A 257 28.29 15.42 -59.83
#